data_f9701cc0f3083bf4fe36981a382485b3
#
_entry.id   f9701cc0f3083bf4fe36981a382485b3
#
_cell.length_a   1.000
_cell.length_b   1.000
_cell.length_c   1.000
_cell.angle_alpha   90.00
_cell.angle_beta   90.00
_cell.angle_gamma   90.00
#
_symmetry.space_group_name_H-M   'P 1'
#
loop_
_entity.id
_entity.type
_entity.pdbx_description
1 polymer ?
#
loop_
_entity_poly.entity_id
_entity_poly.type
_entity_poly.pdbx_seq_one_letter_code
_entity_poly.pdbx_strand_id
1 'polypeptide(L)'
;MVKKKIAFVLAVFCATVLLMAVQKPVFLAYYAADAAQASVGEWLGVVWHGLTLDSTVAGYVTALPLLLALVSLWVWLPGRIWRRVLTGYFVLVATVTAVIFAVDVELYQHWGFRLDATILIYLTDPEEAMASVDFWLGVRQTLLAVAYAALMVWVYRL
;
A
#
# COMPACT_ATOMS: atom_id res chain seq x y z
N MET A 1 16.52 1.71 25.69
CA MET A 1 16.67 1.99 24.24
C MET A 1 16.09 0.88 23.37
N VAL A 2 16.42 -0.39 23.61
CA VAL A 2 15.96 -1.54 22.80
C VAL A 2 14.42 -1.64 22.74
N LYS A 3 13.72 -1.54 23.88
CA LYS A 3 12.24 -1.59 23.94
C LYS A 3 11.55 -0.58 22.99
N LYS A 4 12.09 0.65 22.89
CA LYS A 4 11.53 1.68 21.99
C LYS A 4 11.72 1.32 20.52
N LYS A 5 12.83 0.68 20.16
CA LYS A 5 13.09 0.23 18.77
C LYS A 5 12.17 -0.93 18.38
N ILE A 6 11.97 -1.88 19.29
CA ILE A 6 11.01 -2.98 19.08
C ILE A 6 9.59 -2.42 18.92
N ALA A 7 9.15 -1.52 19.79
CA ALA A 7 7.85 -0.89 19.70
C ALA A 7 7.67 -0.13 18.36
N PHE A 8 8.70 0.58 17.90
CA PHE A 8 8.68 1.25 16.61
C PHE A 8 8.51 0.26 15.43
N VAL A 9 9.29 -0.83 15.42
CA VAL A 9 9.20 -1.85 14.36
C VAL A 9 7.81 -2.50 14.33
N LEU A 10 7.27 -2.85 15.52
CA LEU A 10 5.93 -3.40 15.65
C LEU A 10 4.86 -2.38 15.21
N ALA A 11 5.00 -1.11 15.56
CA ALA A 11 4.09 -0.07 15.14
C ALA A 11 4.07 0.10 13.61
N VAL A 12 5.24 0.08 12.96
CA VAL A 12 5.33 0.11 11.49
C VAL A 12 4.65 -1.10 10.87
N PHE A 13 4.87 -2.30 11.41
CA PHE A 13 4.23 -3.53 10.92
C PHE A 13 2.71 -3.42 11.04
N CYS A 14 2.19 -3.13 12.23
CA CYS A 14 0.75 -3.02 12.46
C CYS A 14 0.11 -1.91 11.61
N ALA A 15 0.76 -0.74 11.52
CA ALA A 15 0.29 0.37 10.69
C ALA A 15 0.20 -0.05 9.21
N THR A 16 1.20 -0.78 8.70
CA THR A 16 1.18 -1.27 7.32
C THR A 16 0.07 -2.29 7.09
N VAL A 17 -0.12 -3.25 8.00
CA VAL A 17 -1.25 -4.21 7.90
C VAL A 17 -2.59 -3.48 7.85
N LEU A 18 -2.80 -2.48 8.72
CA LEU A 18 -4.04 -1.70 8.74
C LEU A 18 -4.23 -0.90 7.44
N LEU A 19 -3.17 -0.28 6.93
CA LEU A 19 -3.22 0.46 5.67
C LEU A 19 -3.57 -0.46 4.50
N MET A 20 -2.96 -1.64 4.40
CA MET A 20 -3.32 -2.62 3.37
C MET A 20 -4.77 -3.12 3.53
N ALA A 21 -5.21 -3.36 4.78
CA ALA A 21 -6.58 -3.78 5.05
C ALA A 21 -7.63 -2.73 4.61
N VAL A 22 -7.33 -1.44 4.74
CA VAL A 22 -8.22 -0.33 4.31
C VAL A 22 -8.44 -0.30 2.79
N GLN A 23 -7.54 -0.83 1.98
CA GLN A 23 -7.74 -0.93 0.53
C GLN A 23 -8.98 -1.74 0.17
N LYS A 24 -9.30 -2.78 0.94
CA LYS A 24 -10.42 -3.69 0.66
C LYS A 24 -11.79 -3.01 0.74
N PRO A 25 -12.16 -2.32 1.84
CA PRO A 25 -13.41 -1.58 1.87
C PRO A 25 -13.47 -0.45 0.85
N VAL A 26 -12.34 0.20 0.51
CA VAL A 26 -12.29 1.21 -0.56
C VAL A 26 -12.59 0.56 -1.91
N PHE A 27 -11.97 -0.59 -2.21
CA PHE A 27 -12.23 -1.37 -3.41
C PHE A 27 -13.72 -1.80 -3.51
N LEU A 28 -14.27 -2.33 -2.42
CA LEU A 28 -15.68 -2.74 -2.38
C LEU A 28 -16.64 -1.54 -2.53
N ALA A 29 -16.28 -0.37 -1.98
CA ALA A 29 -17.06 0.85 -2.18
C ALA A 29 -17.00 1.37 -3.62
N TYR A 30 -15.86 1.21 -4.29
CA TYR A 30 -15.69 1.57 -5.70
C TYR A 30 -16.59 0.71 -6.61
N TYR A 31 -16.76 -0.56 -6.28
CA TYR A 31 -17.62 -1.52 -6.97
C TYR A 31 -18.93 -1.78 -6.18
N ALA A 32 -19.50 -0.73 -5.58
CA ALA A 32 -20.66 -0.86 -4.70
C ALA A 32 -21.88 -1.53 -5.37
N ALA A 33 -22.06 -1.35 -6.68
CA ALA A 33 -23.16 -1.99 -7.43
C ALA A 33 -23.01 -3.52 -7.44
N ASP A 34 -21.80 -4.02 -7.67
CA ASP A 34 -21.51 -5.46 -7.66
C ASP A 34 -21.47 -6.01 -6.25
N ALA A 35 -20.94 -5.23 -5.32
CA ALA A 35 -20.82 -5.58 -3.91
C ALA A 35 -22.17 -5.51 -3.15
N ALA A 36 -23.19 -4.86 -3.71
CA ALA A 36 -24.52 -4.73 -3.06
C ALA A 36 -25.24 -6.07 -2.86
N GLN A 37 -24.88 -7.10 -3.59
CA GLN A 37 -25.44 -8.45 -3.44
C GLN A 37 -24.73 -9.27 -2.36
N ALA A 38 -23.55 -8.83 -1.91
CA ALA A 38 -22.78 -9.53 -0.90
C ALA A 38 -23.26 -9.21 0.52
N SER A 39 -23.33 -10.24 1.36
CA SER A 39 -23.66 -10.10 2.78
C SER A 39 -22.51 -9.43 3.56
N VAL A 40 -22.83 -8.88 4.73
CA VAL A 40 -21.82 -8.33 5.66
C VAL A 40 -20.78 -9.38 6.04
N GLY A 41 -21.18 -10.66 6.16
CA GLY A 41 -20.27 -11.77 6.46
C GLY A 41 -19.24 -12.00 5.35
N GLU A 42 -19.64 -11.89 4.09
CA GLU A 42 -18.73 -12.00 2.94
C GLU A 42 -17.76 -10.82 2.89
N TRP A 43 -18.21 -9.61 3.18
CA TRP A 43 -17.33 -8.44 3.28
C TRP A 43 -16.26 -8.60 4.35
N LEU A 44 -16.65 -9.06 5.54
CA LEU A 44 -15.70 -9.37 6.61
C LEU A 44 -14.76 -10.51 6.22
N GLY A 45 -15.27 -11.50 5.49
CA GLY A 45 -14.49 -12.60 4.93
C GLY A 45 -13.38 -12.11 3.99
N VAL A 46 -13.68 -11.17 3.09
CA VAL A 46 -12.68 -10.56 2.17
C VAL A 46 -11.55 -9.89 2.97
N VAL A 47 -11.90 -9.12 4.00
CA VAL A 47 -10.88 -8.47 4.85
C VAL A 47 -10.06 -9.53 5.59
N TRP A 48 -10.70 -10.51 6.21
CA TRP A 48 -10.04 -11.54 7.02
C TRP A 48 -9.07 -12.40 6.22
N HIS A 49 -9.52 -12.94 5.08
CA HIS A 49 -8.67 -13.77 4.22
C HIS A 49 -7.52 -12.97 3.59
N GLY A 50 -7.74 -11.67 3.35
CA GLY A 50 -6.70 -10.78 2.84
C GLY A 50 -5.61 -10.43 3.85
N LEU A 51 -5.82 -10.61 5.16
CA LEU A 51 -4.82 -10.26 6.19
C LEU A 51 -3.50 -11.03 6.05
N THR A 52 -3.53 -12.24 5.49
CA THR A 52 -2.31 -13.02 5.25
C THR A 52 -1.40 -12.30 4.25
N LEU A 53 -1.97 -11.83 3.14
CA LEU A 53 -1.24 -11.06 2.13
C LEU A 53 -0.80 -9.70 2.68
N ASP A 54 -1.69 -9.01 3.40
CA ASP A 54 -1.38 -7.73 4.04
C ASP A 54 -0.18 -7.86 5.01
N SER A 55 -0.16 -8.95 5.80
CA SER A 55 0.93 -9.23 6.73
C SER A 55 2.24 -9.54 6.01
N THR A 56 2.18 -10.21 4.86
CA THR A 56 3.35 -10.46 4.02
C THR A 56 3.93 -9.15 3.48
N VAL A 57 3.10 -8.27 2.93
CA VAL A 57 3.52 -6.94 2.46
C VAL A 57 4.09 -6.12 3.62
N ALA A 58 3.43 -6.13 4.78
CA ALA A 58 3.91 -5.45 5.98
C ALA A 58 5.27 -5.98 6.44
N GLY A 59 5.53 -7.29 6.31
CA GLY A 59 6.84 -7.88 6.58
C GLY A 59 7.94 -7.30 5.70
N TYR A 60 7.70 -7.21 4.38
CA TYR A 60 8.65 -6.60 3.44
C TYR A 60 8.87 -5.11 3.74
N VAL A 61 7.81 -4.35 3.97
CA VAL A 61 7.91 -2.91 4.29
C VAL A 61 8.65 -2.69 5.62
N THR A 62 8.48 -3.57 6.59
CA THR A 62 9.12 -3.46 7.90
C THR A 62 10.58 -3.91 7.88
N ALA A 63 11.02 -4.65 6.87
CA ALA A 63 12.38 -5.20 6.80
C ALA A 63 13.47 -4.11 6.87
N LEU A 64 13.34 -3.02 6.11
CA LEU A 64 14.31 -1.92 6.15
C LEU A 64 14.31 -1.18 7.50
N PRO A 65 13.18 -0.74 8.07
CA PRO A 65 13.11 -0.21 9.43
C PRO A 65 13.72 -1.14 10.48
N LEU A 66 13.50 -2.45 10.38
CA LEU A 66 14.09 -3.44 11.28
C LEU A 66 15.62 -3.49 11.14
N LEU A 67 16.13 -3.59 9.92
CA LEU A 67 17.58 -3.58 9.65
C LEU A 67 18.24 -2.31 10.19
N LEU A 68 17.65 -1.16 9.94
CA LEU A 68 18.15 0.11 10.45
C LEU A 68 18.10 0.14 11.99
N ALA A 69 17.04 -0.40 12.63
CA ALA A 69 16.94 -0.51 14.06
C ALA A 69 18.06 -1.41 14.64
N LEU A 70 18.39 -2.52 13.97
CA LEU A 70 19.48 -3.42 14.35
C LEU A 70 20.86 -2.73 14.20
N VAL A 71 21.14 -2.14 13.04
CA VAL A 71 22.41 -1.42 12.80
C VAL A 71 22.64 -0.32 13.84
N SER A 72 21.58 0.40 14.22
CA SER A 72 21.67 1.46 15.22
C SER A 72 21.91 0.97 16.66
N LEU A 73 22.01 -0.34 16.91
CA LEU A 73 22.48 -0.87 18.19
C LEU A 73 24.02 -0.79 18.31
N TRP A 74 24.73 -0.87 17.21
CA TRP A 74 26.18 -0.89 17.15
C TRP A 74 26.79 0.39 16.55
N VAL A 75 26.07 1.02 15.63
CA VAL A 75 26.51 2.27 14.99
C VAL A 75 25.64 3.42 15.48
N TRP A 76 26.28 4.44 16.06
CA TRP A 76 25.56 5.65 16.44
C TRP A 76 25.18 6.46 15.21
N LEU A 77 23.88 6.50 14.89
CA LEU A 77 23.31 7.29 13.81
C LEU A 77 22.67 8.56 14.37
N PRO A 78 23.05 9.75 13.91
CA PRO A 78 22.38 10.99 14.27
C PRO A 78 20.89 10.91 13.98
N GLY A 79 20.03 11.30 14.93
CA GLY A 79 18.57 11.20 14.76
C GLY A 79 18.02 11.94 13.55
N ARG A 80 18.75 12.95 13.04
CA ARG A 80 18.39 13.69 11.82
C ARG A 80 18.55 12.82 10.56
N ILE A 81 19.62 12.02 10.49
CA ILE A 81 19.85 11.09 9.36
C ILE A 81 18.81 9.99 9.41
N TRP A 82 18.59 9.37 10.56
CA TRP A 82 17.57 8.36 10.80
C TRP A 82 16.18 8.82 10.28
N ARG A 83 15.76 10.01 10.72
CA ARG A 83 14.48 10.58 10.31
C ARG A 83 14.38 10.80 8.80
N ARG A 84 15.43 11.34 8.17
CA ARG A 84 15.45 11.57 6.71
C ARG A 84 15.34 10.29 5.91
N VAL A 85 16.11 9.27 6.27
CA VAL A 85 16.11 7.97 5.59
C VAL A 85 14.73 7.31 5.72
N LEU A 86 14.17 7.24 6.91
CA LEU A 86 12.85 6.64 7.12
C LEU A 86 11.74 7.45 6.43
N THR A 87 11.78 8.77 6.49
CA THR A 87 10.78 9.60 5.79
C THR A 87 10.83 9.36 4.28
N GLY A 88 12.02 9.39 3.68
CA GLY A 88 12.18 9.11 2.25
C GLY A 88 11.69 7.70 1.88
N TYR A 89 12.03 6.71 2.69
CA TYR A 89 11.58 5.33 2.51
C TYR A 89 10.04 5.21 2.57
N PHE A 90 9.40 5.77 3.60
CA PHE A 90 7.95 5.68 3.73
C PHE A 90 7.20 6.48 2.67
N VAL A 91 7.74 7.60 2.19
CA VAL A 91 7.18 8.32 1.05
C VAL A 91 7.25 7.47 -0.21
N LEU A 92 8.39 6.83 -0.47
CA LEU A 92 8.55 5.93 -1.61
C LEU A 92 7.56 4.75 -1.54
N VAL A 93 7.51 4.06 -0.39
CA VAL A 93 6.57 2.94 -0.18
C VAL A 93 5.12 3.40 -0.36
N ALA A 94 4.75 4.54 0.23
CA ALA A 94 3.40 5.08 0.10
C ALA A 94 3.04 5.39 -1.36
N THR A 95 3.96 6.02 -2.10
CA THR A 95 3.73 6.35 -3.51
C THR A 95 3.57 5.09 -4.37
N VAL A 96 4.50 4.14 -4.25
CA VAL A 96 4.44 2.89 -5.03
C VAL A 96 3.17 2.10 -4.71
N THR A 97 2.86 1.93 -3.43
CA THR A 97 1.65 1.20 -3.00
C THR A 97 0.37 1.89 -3.47
N ALA A 98 0.31 3.21 -3.41
CA ALA A 98 -0.86 3.97 -3.83
C ALA A 98 -1.09 3.90 -5.35
N VAL A 99 -0.02 3.96 -6.14
CA VAL A 99 -0.11 3.80 -7.60
C VAL A 99 -0.57 2.39 -7.95
N ILE A 100 0.03 1.35 -7.33
CA ILE A 100 -0.39 -0.04 -7.55
C ILE A 100 -1.88 -0.22 -7.20
N PHE A 101 -2.33 0.34 -6.07
CA PHE A 101 -3.73 0.25 -5.66
C PHE A 101 -4.68 0.95 -6.63
N ALA A 102 -4.33 2.17 -7.09
CA ALA A 102 -5.16 2.90 -8.05
C ALA A 102 -5.28 2.15 -9.39
N VAL A 103 -4.16 1.57 -9.86
CA VAL A 103 -4.15 0.75 -11.08
C VAL A 103 -4.97 -0.54 -10.88
N ASP A 104 -4.80 -1.23 -9.76
CA ASP A 104 -5.54 -2.46 -9.43
C ASP A 104 -7.06 -2.24 -9.42
N VAL A 105 -7.52 -1.13 -8.83
CA VAL A 105 -8.94 -0.77 -8.80
C VAL A 105 -9.49 -0.59 -10.20
N GLU A 106 -8.77 0.05 -11.11
CA GLU A 106 -9.25 0.28 -12.47
C GLU A 106 -9.19 -0.96 -13.36
N LEU A 107 -8.09 -1.69 -13.30
CA LEU A 107 -7.91 -2.87 -14.16
C LEU A 107 -8.89 -3.99 -13.83
N TYR A 108 -9.36 -4.07 -12.60
CA TYR A 108 -10.36 -5.06 -12.20
C TYR A 108 -11.65 -4.97 -13.06
N GLN A 109 -12.07 -3.76 -13.43
CA GLN A 109 -13.24 -3.57 -14.29
C GLN A 109 -13.07 -4.22 -15.68
N HIS A 110 -11.84 -4.23 -16.19
CA HIS A 110 -11.53 -4.72 -17.53
C HIS A 110 -11.18 -6.20 -17.54
N TRP A 111 -10.52 -6.68 -16.49
CA TRP A 111 -9.96 -8.03 -16.44
C TRP A 111 -10.77 -9.00 -15.58
N GLY A 112 -11.60 -8.50 -14.65
CA GLY A 112 -12.38 -9.33 -13.74
C GLY A 112 -11.57 -10.02 -12.65
N PHE A 113 -10.25 -9.75 -12.57
CA PHE A 113 -9.35 -10.24 -11.51
C PHE A 113 -8.41 -9.15 -11.03
N ARG A 114 -7.88 -9.32 -9.83
CA ARG A 114 -6.97 -8.37 -9.21
C ARG A 114 -5.59 -8.43 -9.83
N LEU A 115 -4.88 -7.31 -9.71
CA LEU A 115 -3.56 -7.14 -10.27
C LEU A 115 -2.61 -8.25 -9.83
N ASP A 116 -1.94 -8.87 -10.78
CA ASP A 116 -0.90 -9.88 -10.59
C ASP A 116 0.35 -9.57 -11.42
N ALA A 117 1.29 -10.52 -11.50
CA ALA A 117 2.53 -10.33 -12.25
C ALA A 117 2.33 -10.14 -13.76
N THR A 118 1.16 -10.46 -14.29
CA THR A 118 0.84 -10.31 -15.73
C THR A 118 0.95 -8.87 -16.19
N ILE A 119 0.71 -7.90 -15.31
CA ILE A 119 0.85 -6.48 -15.64
C ILE A 119 2.27 -6.11 -16.08
N LEU A 120 3.28 -6.83 -15.61
CA LEU A 120 4.67 -6.55 -15.98
C LEU A 120 4.91 -6.71 -17.50
N ILE A 121 4.08 -7.51 -18.18
CA ILE A 121 4.13 -7.66 -19.63
C ILE A 121 3.71 -6.37 -20.32
N TYR A 122 2.70 -5.67 -19.78
CA TYR A 122 2.21 -4.40 -20.35
C TYR A 122 3.16 -3.23 -20.09
N LEU A 123 4.08 -3.35 -19.13
CA LEU A 123 5.13 -2.35 -18.93
C LEU A 123 6.18 -2.37 -20.07
N THR A 124 6.20 -3.42 -20.90
CA THR A 124 7.09 -3.49 -22.07
C THR A 124 6.60 -2.62 -23.23
N ASP A 125 5.30 -2.30 -23.29
CA ASP A 125 4.72 -1.39 -24.27
C ASP A 125 3.78 -0.36 -23.60
N PRO A 126 4.35 0.69 -22.99
CA PRO A 126 3.59 1.69 -22.26
C PRO A 126 2.69 2.55 -23.16
N GLU A 127 2.99 2.68 -24.47
CA GLU A 127 2.15 3.45 -25.41
C GLU A 127 0.82 2.74 -25.63
N GLU A 128 0.84 1.43 -25.81
CA GLU A 128 -0.38 0.61 -25.97
C GLU A 128 -1.20 0.60 -24.67
N ALA A 129 -0.54 0.49 -23.52
CA ALA A 129 -1.20 0.53 -22.21
C ALA A 129 -1.90 1.88 -21.95
N MET A 130 -1.31 2.99 -22.41
CA MET A 130 -1.87 4.34 -22.22
C MET A 130 -2.93 4.72 -23.27
N ALA A 131 -2.98 4.02 -24.40
CA ALA A 131 -3.91 4.34 -25.50
C ALA A 131 -5.40 4.23 -25.09
N SER A 132 -5.71 3.43 -24.08
CA SER A 132 -7.06 3.23 -23.55
C SER A 132 -7.42 4.13 -22.36
N VAL A 133 -6.48 4.95 -21.87
CA VAL A 133 -6.69 5.79 -20.68
C VAL A 133 -7.34 7.11 -21.09
N ASP A 134 -8.62 7.29 -20.75
CA ASP A 134 -9.30 8.59 -20.89
C ASP A 134 -8.78 9.61 -19.85
N PHE A 135 -8.85 10.89 -20.22
CA PHE A 135 -8.38 12.00 -19.36
C PHE A 135 -9.04 11.99 -17.97
N TRP A 136 -10.36 11.82 -17.91
CA TRP A 136 -11.09 11.81 -16.64
C TRP A 136 -10.76 10.60 -15.78
N LEU A 137 -10.52 9.47 -16.42
CA LEU A 137 -10.01 8.28 -15.76
C LEU A 137 -8.64 8.56 -15.11
N GLY A 138 -7.72 9.13 -15.87
CA GLY A 138 -6.40 9.52 -15.35
C GLY A 138 -6.49 10.48 -14.16
N VAL A 139 -7.37 11.48 -14.21
CA VAL A 139 -7.59 12.41 -13.09
C VAL A 139 -8.13 11.67 -11.86
N ARG A 140 -9.15 10.82 -12.01
CA ARG A 140 -9.76 10.07 -10.92
C ARG A 140 -8.75 9.16 -10.22
N GLN A 141 -7.98 8.39 -10.99
CA GLN A 141 -6.99 7.46 -10.45
C GLN A 141 -5.81 8.19 -9.80
N THR A 142 -5.40 9.33 -10.37
CA THR A 142 -4.38 10.19 -9.75
C THR A 142 -4.86 10.73 -8.40
N LEU A 143 -6.10 11.20 -8.30
CA LEU A 143 -6.66 11.69 -7.03
C LEU A 143 -6.74 10.56 -5.99
N LEU A 144 -7.16 9.35 -6.39
CA LEU A 144 -7.18 8.19 -5.50
C LEU A 144 -5.77 7.85 -4.99
N ALA A 145 -4.80 7.79 -5.89
CA ALA A 145 -3.42 7.52 -5.53
C ALA A 145 -2.85 8.58 -4.58
N VAL A 146 -3.05 9.87 -4.87
CA VAL A 146 -2.56 10.97 -4.02
C VAL A 146 -3.23 10.93 -2.64
N ALA A 147 -4.54 10.73 -2.58
CA ALA A 147 -5.27 10.65 -1.31
C ALA A 147 -4.77 9.48 -0.45
N TYR A 148 -4.60 8.31 -1.06
CA TYR A 148 -4.12 7.13 -0.35
C TYR A 148 -2.64 7.25 0.06
N ALA A 149 -1.77 7.78 -0.80
CA ALA A 149 -0.38 8.06 -0.45
C ALA A 149 -0.28 9.06 0.71
N ALA A 150 -1.09 10.11 0.69
CA ALA A 150 -1.14 11.10 1.77
C ALA A 150 -1.57 10.46 3.10
N LEU A 151 -2.59 9.60 3.09
CA LEU A 151 -3.02 8.83 4.25
C LEU A 151 -1.88 7.97 4.79
N MET A 152 -1.20 7.20 3.93
CA MET A 152 -0.07 6.36 4.34
C MET A 152 1.06 7.18 4.97
N VAL A 153 1.48 8.27 4.31
CA VAL A 153 2.53 9.16 4.84
C VAL A 153 2.13 9.77 6.17
N TRP A 154 0.86 10.16 6.32
CA TRP A 154 0.34 10.68 7.58
C TRP A 154 0.42 9.64 8.70
N VAL A 155 -0.04 8.41 8.46
CA VAL A 155 0.01 7.31 9.43
C VAL A 155 1.45 6.96 9.83
N TYR A 156 2.38 6.91 8.87
CA TYR A 156 3.80 6.62 9.19
C TYR A 156 4.52 7.75 9.93
N ARG A 157 3.92 8.95 10.00
CA ARG A 157 4.48 10.07 10.77
C ARG A 157 3.98 10.14 12.22
N LEU A 158 2.90 9.40 12.55
CA LEU A 158 2.38 9.30 13.91
C LEU A 158 3.31 8.48 14.80
#